data_36b2f71bcb0a44d93e1ea55ac4de03fc
#
_entry.id   36b2f71bcb0a44d93e1ea55ac4de03fc
#
_cell.length_a   1.000
_cell.length_b   1.000
_cell.length_c   1.000
_cell.angle_alpha   90.00
_cell.angle_beta   90.00
_cell.angle_gamma   90.00
#
_symmetry.space_group_name_H-M   'P 1'
#
loop_
_entity.id
_entity.type
_entity.pdbx_description
1 polymer ?
#
loop_
_entity_poly.entity_id
_entity_poly.type
_entity_poly.pdbx_seq_one_letter_code
_entity_poly.pdbx_strand_id
1 'polypeptide(L)'
;TGVPIVKLATQVILGGKLSDMGYGTGLYKKSKLVAVKMPVFSFEKLIDADTSLGPEMKSTGEVLGVSPDYAEALYKAFLGAGLKLHPHGKVLCSVNNHDKAELRELAAGYEELGYHLMATPGTAKDLKEHGISCEVVEDFGEHMETLHQAGIALVINTATHGRRPERAGFKLRRWSVENGVTCLTSLDTVRALLFALHSAMEKGFDVVDLAKI
;
A
#
# COMPACT_ATOMS: atom_id res chain seq x y z
N THR A 1 20.51 4.52 10.65
CA THR A 1 21.31 3.47 11.34
C THR A 1 22.49 4.03 12.10
N GLY A 2 22.95 5.24 11.83
CA GLY A 2 24.18 5.80 12.40
C GLY A 2 25.48 5.15 11.89
N VAL A 3 25.38 4.23 10.92
CA VAL A 3 26.52 3.55 10.29
C VAL A 3 26.86 4.23 8.97
N PRO A 4 28.12 4.70 8.75
CA PRO A 4 28.53 5.35 7.50
C PRO A 4 28.77 4.30 6.39
N ILE A 5 27.69 3.66 5.91
CA ILE A 5 27.75 2.47 5.03
C ILE A 5 28.53 2.74 3.75
N VAL A 6 28.35 3.90 3.10
CA VAL A 6 29.05 4.24 1.84
C VAL A 6 30.56 4.32 2.08
N LYS A 7 31.00 4.99 3.15
CA LYS A 7 32.42 5.07 3.52
C LYS A 7 33.02 3.68 3.78
N LEU A 8 32.31 2.86 4.57
CA LEU A 8 32.75 1.50 4.89
C LEU A 8 32.82 0.62 3.64
N ALA A 9 31.81 0.67 2.78
CA ALA A 9 31.80 -0.08 1.53
C ALA A 9 32.99 0.31 0.63
N THR A 10 33.29 1.60 0.50
CA THR A 10 34.45 2.07 -0.26
C THR A 10 35.75 1.55 0.32
N GLN A 11 35.91 1.59 1.64
CA GLN A 11 37.13 1.07 2.29
C GLN A 11 37.27 -0.43 2.11
N VAL A 12 36.18 -1.20 2.14
CA VAL A 12 36.20 -2.66 1.90
C VAL A 12 36.57 -2.95 0.43
N ILE A 13 36.05 -2.20 -0.53
CA ILE A 13 36.43 -2.32 -1.95
C ILE A 13 37.92 -2.08 -2.15
N LEU A 14 38.50 -1.18 -1.36
CA LEU A 14 39.96 -0.90 -1.38
C LEU A 14 40.79 -1.90 -0.56
N GLY A 15 40.22 -3.02 -0.13
CA GLY A 15 40.90 -4.12 0.56
C GLY A 15 40.88 -4.05 2.10
N GLY A 16 40.18 -3.09 2.68
CA GLY A 16 39.99 -3.01 4.14
C GLY A 16 39.07 -4.10 4.67
N LYS A 17 39.23 -4.48 5.93
CA LYS A 17 38.34 -5.45 6.61
C LYS A 17 37.44 -4.72 7.60
N LEU A 18 36.17 -5.09 7.67
CA LEU A 18 35.19 -4.51 8.61
C LEU A 18 35.63 -4.67 10.07
N SER A 19 36.28 -5.78 10.41
CA SER A 19 36.86 -6.04 11.73
C SER A 19 37.83 -4.94 12.17
N ASP A 20 38.66 -4.48 11.25
CA ASP A 20 39.71 -3.47 11.52
C ASP A 20 39.13 -2.05 11.65
N MET A 21 37.86 -1.87 11.20
CA MET A 21 37.10 -0.63 11.28
C MET A 21 36.13 -0.60 12.49
N GLY A 22 36.23 -1.57 13.40
CA GLY A 22 35.38 -1.66 14.59
C GLY A 22 34.01 -2.31 14.35
N TYR A 23 33.81 -2.96 13.20
CA TYR A 23 32.59 -3.71 12.87
C TYR A 23 32.89 -5.21 12.87
N GLY A 24 32.31 -5.92 13.83
CA GLY A 24 32.49 -7.37 13.96
C GLY A 24 31.58 -8.17 13.03
N THR A 25 31.48 -9.47 13.29
CA THR A 25 30.51 -10.38 12.67
C THR A 25 29.17 -10.35 13.41
N GLY A 26 28.09 -10.64 12.68
CA GLY A 26 26.72 -10.69 13.22
C GLY A 26 25.91 -9.42 12.97
N LEU A 27 24.82 -9.28 13.69
CA LEU A 27 23.92 -8.13 13.54
C LEU A 27 24.47 -6.91 14.28
N TYR A 28 24.39 -5.76 13.62
CA TYR A 28 24.70 -4.48 14.26
C TYR A 28 23.64 -4.10 15.32
N LYS A 29 23.98 -3.15 16.18
CA LYS A 29 23.07 -2.67 17.24
C LYS A 29 21.71 -2.27 16.65
N LYS A 30 20.63 -2.67 17.33
CA LYS A 30 19.28 -2.27 16.95
C LYS A 30 19.16 -0.74 17.02
N SER A 31 18.67 -0.13 15.95
CA SER A 31 18.34 1.29 15.92
C SER A 31 17.20 1.60 16.90
N LYS A 32 17.17 2.80 17.44
CA LYS A 32 16.02 3.32 18.20
C LYS A 32 14.84 3.68 17.29
N LEU A 33 15.12 3.81 16.00
CA LEU A 33 14.13 4.16 14.98
C LEU A 33 13.85 2.98 14.08
N VAL A 34 12.59 2.86 13.69
CA VAL A 34 12.13 2.01 12.60
C VAL A 34 12.16 2.85 11.33
N ALA A 35 12.74 2.31 10.28
CA ALA A 35 12.78 2.90 8.95
C ALA A 35 12.05 1.98 7.97
N VAL A 36 11.00 2.48 7.36
CA VAL A 36 10.22 1.78 6.34
C VAL A 36 10.52 2.40 4.99
N LYS A 37 11.15 1.63 4.10
CA LYS A 37 11.37 2.01 2.72
C LYS A 37 10.17 1.58 1.88
N MET A 38 9.61 2.48 1.10
CA MET A 38 8.50 2.20 0.19
C MET A 38 8.83 2.65 -1.24
N PRO A 39 8.58 1.80 -2.27
CA PRO A 39 8.77 2.20 -3.66
C PRO A 39 7.71 3.22 -4.08
N VAL A 40 8.09 4.12 -4.99
CA VAL A 40 7.21 5.08 -5.64
C VAL A 40 7.03 4.69 -7.09
N PHE A 41 5.81 4.79 -7.60
CA PHE A 41 5.44 4.44 -8.97
C PHE A 41 4.84 5.67 -9.67
N SER A 42 5.21 5.89 -10.91
CA SER A 42 4.71 6.99 -11.75
C SER A 42 3.70 6.48 -12.79
N PHE A 43 2.77 5.63 -12.38
CA PHE A 43 1.78 5.05 -13.30
C PHE A 43 0.84 6.10 -13.91
N GLU A 44 0.65 7.23 -13.26
CA GLU A 44 -0.13 8.37 -13.78
C GLU A 44 0.47 8.98 -15.06
N LYS A 45 1.79 8.78 -15.27
CA LYS A 45 2.51 9.24 -16.46
C LYS A 45 2.55 8.22 -17.60
N LEU A 46 2.12 6.99 -17.33
CA LEU A 46 2.18 5.88 -18.27
C LEU A 46 0.77 5.52 -18.73
N ILE A 47 0.38 6.04 -19.89
CA ILE A 47 -0.91 5.75 -20.52
C ILE A 47 -0.94 4.24 -20.88
N ASP A 48 -2.08 3.59 -20.63
CA ASP A 48 -2.34 2.17 -20.91
C ASP A 48 -1.46 1.15 -20.19
N ALA A 49 -0.61 1.58 -19.24
CA ALA A 49 0.18 0.64 -18.46
C ALA A 49 -0.67 -0.04 -17.36
N ASP A 50 -0.52 -1.36 -17.24
CA ASP A 50 -1.10 -2.10 -16.10
C ASP A 50 -0.32 -1.80 -14.83
N THR A 51 -1.04 -1.37 -13.80
CA THR A 51 -0.48 -1.04 -12.49
C THR A 51 -0.21 -2.28 -11.64
N SER A 52 -0.60 -3.46 -12.08
CA SER A 52 -0.27 -4.70 -11.37
C SER A 52 1.23 -4.92 -11.34
N LEU A 53 1.74 -5.29 -10.16
CA LEU A 53 3.16 -5.56 -9.96
C LEU A 53 3.50 -6.97 -10.44
N GLY A 54 4.71 -7.15 -10.92
CA GLY A 54 5.32 -8.39 -11.38
C GLY A 54 6.77 -8.46 -10.92
N PRO A 55 7.54 -9.43 -11.42
CA PRO A 55 8.95 -9.58 -11.06
C PRO A 55 9.84 -8.45 -11.58
N GLU A 56 9.35 -7.69 -12.58
CA GLU A 56 10.08 -6.57 -13.15
C GLU A 56 10.04 -5.35 -12.24
N MET A 57 11.13 -4.60 -12.14
CA MET A 57 11.16 -3.31 -11.45
C MET A 57 10.33 -2.28 -12.22
N LYS A 58 9.31 -1.72 -11.56
CA LYS A 58 8.43 -0.66 -12.10
C LYS A 58 8.49 0.63 -11.29
N SER A 59 9.21 0.62 -10.17
CA SER A 59 9.36 1.81 -9.32
C SER A 59 10.26 2.85 -10.01
N THR A 60 9.89 4.12 -9.85
CA THR A 60 10.64 5.28 -10.37
C THR A 60 11.40 6.03 -9.28
N GLY A 61 11.20 5.65 -8.04
CA GLY A 61 11.84 6.22 -6.86
C GLY A 61 11.50 5.43 -5.61
N GLU A 62 11.94 5.95 -4.48
CA GLU A 62 11.66 5.37 -3.17
C GLU A 62 11.58 6.46 -2.10
N VAL A 63 10.83 6.21 -1.05
CA VAL A 63 10.67 7.08 0.10
C VAL A 63 10.96 6.35 1.40
N LEU A 64 11.23 7.11 2.44
CA LEU A 64 11.53 6.58 3.76
C LEU A 64 10.55 7.15 4.79
N GLY A 65 9.79 6.28 5.44
CA GLY A 65 9.05 6.60 6.66
C GLY A 65 9.90 6.26 7.88
N VAL A 66 10.02 7.19 8.83
CA VAL A 66 10.85 7.01 10.03
C VAL A 66 10.08 7.38 11.28
N SER A 67 10.09 6.50 12.28
CA SER A 67 9.52 6.73 13.61
C SER A 67 10.11 5.73 14.61
N PRO A 68 10.07 5.99 15.91
CA PRO A 68 10.26 4.95 16.94
C PRO A 68 9.18 3.86 16.88
N ASP A 69 7.97 4.19 16.44
CA ASP A 69 6.83 3.28 16.27
C ASP A 69 6.74 2.76 14.82
N TYR A 70 6.54 1.46 14.66
CA TYR A 70 6.49 0.83 13.33
C TYR A 70 5.25 1.25 12.53
N ALA A 71 4.08 1.33 13.18
CA ALA A 71 2.84 1.70 12.48
C ALA A 71 2.91 3.14 11.98
N GLU A 72 3.47 4.05 12.77
CA GLU A 72 3.69 5.43 12.37
C GLU A 72 4.74 5.54 11.25
N ALA A 73 5.86 4.80 11.33
CA ALA A 73 6.85 4.76 10.26
C ALA A 73 6.24 4.26 8.93
N LEU A 74 5.39 3.25 9.01
CA LEU A 74 4.67 2.69 7.87
C LEU A 74 3.65 3.69 7.29
N TYR A 75 2.87 4.36 8.15
CA TYR A 75 1.94 5.42 7.73
C TYR A 75 2.66 6.56 6.99
N LYS A 76 3.77 7.03 7.54
CA LYS A 76 4.64 8.05 6.90
C LYS A 76 5.17 7.59 5.54
N ALA A 77 5.54 6.30 5.43
CA ALA A 77 6.01 5.73 4.17
C ALA A 77 4.90 5.72 3.11
N PHE A 78 3.67 5.36 3.48
CA PHE A 78 2.50 5.44 2.59
C PHE A 78 2.25 6.87 2.11
N LEU A 79 2.23 7.84 3.03
CA LEU A 79 2.07 9.26 2.67
C LEU A 79 3.19 9.75 1.75
N GLY A 80 4.45 9.43 2.09
CA GLY A 80 5.61 9.79 1.30
C GLY A 80 5.62 9.18 -0.09
N ALA A 81 5.06 7.98 -0.26
CA ALA A 81 4.86 7.33 -1.55
C ALA A 81 3.73 7.95 -2.39
N GLY A 82 3.05 8.98 -1.88
CA GLY A 82 2.00 9.70 -2.58
C GLY A 82 0.61 9.05 -2.50
N LEU A 83 0.42 8.07 -1.61
CA LEU A 83 -0.92 7.51 -1.39
C LEU A 83 -1.81 8.57 -0.74
N LYS A 84 -2.96 8.80 -1.35
CA LYS A 84 -4.00 9.66 -0.78
C LYS A 84 -4.77 8.85 0.25
N LEU A 85 -4.49 9.12 1.52
CA LEU A 85 -5.13 8.44 2.65
C LEU A 85 -6.23 9.34 3.20
N HIS A 86 -7.47 8.96 2.95
CA HIS A 86 -8.64 9.65 3.50
C HIS A 86 -9.06 8.96 4.80
N PRO A 87 -9.38 9.68 5.87
CA PRO A 87 -9.74 9.08 7.15
C PRO A 87 -11.13 8.42 7.14
N HIS A 88 -11.91 8.63 6.10
CA HIS A 88 -13.23 8.05 5.86
C HIS A 88 -13.56 8.09 4.37
N GLY A 89 -14.60 7.40 3.98
CA GLY A 89 -15.04 7.31 2.59
C GLY A 89 -15.46 5.90 2.23
N LYS A 90 -15.48 5.57 0.94
CA LYS A 90 -15.87 4.25 0.48
C LYS A 90 -14.63 3.43 0.05
N VAL A 91 -14.61 2.16 0.45
CA VAL A 91 -13.61 1.18 0.01
C VAL A 91 -14.24 0.26 -1.02
N LEU A 92 -13.76 0.31 -2.23
CA LEU A 92 -14.24 -0.53 -3.33
C LEU A 92 -13.43 -1.81 -3.46
N CYS A 93 -14.05 -2.94 -3.22
CA CYS A 93 -13.45 -4.26 -3.23
C CYS A 93 -13.78 -5.04 -4.50
N SER A 94 -12.75 -5.51 -5.19
CA SER A 94 -12.87 -6.39 -6.35
C SER A 94 -11.71 -7.37 -6.35
N VAL A 95 -11.89 -8.52 -5.71
CA VAL A 95 -10.81 -9.50 -5.51
C VAL A 95 -11.10 -10.82 -6.23
N ASN A 96 -10.02 -11.56 -6.50
CA ASN A 96 -10.14 -12.90 -7.03
C ASN A 96 -10.70 -13.89 -5.98
N ASN A 97 -11.12 -15.09 -6.41
CA ASN A 97 -11.77 -16.03 -5.51
C ASN A 97 -10.85 -16.57 -4.40
N HIS A 98 -9.55 -16.63 -4.62
CA HIS A 98 -8.60 -17.13 -3.63
C HIS A 98 -8.40 -16.15 -2.48
N ASP A 99 -8.57 -14.86 -2.75
CA ASP A 99 -8.32 -13.77 -1.80
C ASP A 99 -9.55 -13.39 -0.95
N LYS A 100 -10.73 -13.96 -1.26
CA LYS A 100 -11.99 -13.60 -0.59
C LYS A 100 -11.96 -13.89 0.92
N ALA A 101 -11.40 -15.02 1.32
CA ALA A 101 -11.33 -15.40 2.73
C ALA A 101 -10.52 -14.37 3.55
N GLU A 102 -9.38 -13.93 3.04
CA GLU A 102 -8.56 -12.93 3.69
C GLU A 102 -9.21 -11.53 3.63
N LEU A 103 -9.88 -11.20 2.52
CA LEU A 103 -10.59 -9.93 2.40
C LEU A 103 -11.65 -9.73 3.48
N ARG A 104 -12.36 -10.80 3.91
CA ARG A 104 -13.41 -10.70 4.95
C ARG A 104 -12.88 -10.10 6.25
N GLU A 105 -11.72 -10.57 6.71
CA GLU A 105 -11.07 -10.05 7.92
C GLU A 105 -10.70 -8.58 7.76
N LEU A 106 -10.13 -8.22 6.61
CA LEU A 106 -9.71 -6.85 6.31
C LEU A 106 -10.90 -5.91 6.15
N ALA A 107 -11.96 -6.37 5.48
CA ALA A 107 -13.18 -5.60 5.27
C ALA A 107 -13.81 -5.17 6.61
N ALA A 108 -13.93 -6.10 7.57
CA ALA A 108 -14.42 -5.78 8.91
C ALA A 108 -13.57 -4.69 9.60
N GLY A 109 -12.24 -4.77 9.50
CA GLY A 109 -11.35 -3.75 10.06
C GLY A 109 -11.51 -2.36 9.42
N TYR A 110 -11.78 -2.29 8.11
CA TYR A 110 -12.10 -1.00 7.47
C TYR A 110 -13.47 -0.45 7.91
N GLU A 111 -14.49 -1.30 8.11
CA GLU A 111 -15.78 -0.86 8.68
C GLU A 111 -15.60 -0.31 10.10
N GLU A 112 -14.79 -0.95 10.94
CA GLU A 112 -14.47 -0.48 12.30
C GLU A 112 -13.80 0.91 12.29
N LEU A 113 -13.01 1.22 11.27
CA LEU A 113 -12.43 2.55 11.05
C LEU A 113 -13.42 3.57 10.43
N GLY A 114 -14.68 3.18 10.19
CA GLY A 114 -15.73 4.05 9.67
C GLY A 114 -15.78 4.17 8.15
N TYR A 115 -15.12 3.28 7.41
CA TYR A 115 -15.26 3.21 5.96
C TYR A 115 -16.53 2.45 5.56
N HIS A 116 -17.14 2.84 4.45
CA HIS A 116 -18.25 2.12 3.84
C HIS A 116 -17.75 1.19 2.75
N LEU A 117 -18.20 -0.04 2.77
CA LEU A 117 -17.75 -1.03 1.78
C LEU A 117 -18.63 -1.01 0.54
N MET A 118 -17.97 -1.05 -0.61
CA MET A 118 -18.56 -1.32 -1.92
C MET A 118 -17.85 -2.53 -2.51
N ALA A 119 -18.54 -3.33 -3.30
CA ALA A 119 -17.91 -4.48 -3.93
C ALA A 119 -18.55 -4.86 -5.28
N THR A 120 -17.74 -5.44 -6.16
CA THR A 120 -18.25 -6.09 -7.38
C THR A 120 -19.15 -7.30 -7.04
N PRO A 121 -20.11 -7.69 -7.90
CA PRO A 121 -21.14 -8.68 -7.55
C PRO A 121 -20.60 -9.97 -6.95
N GLY A 122 -19.52 -10.53 -7.53
CA GLY A 122 -18.91 -11.77 -7.03
C GLY A 122 -18.20 -11.62 -5.69
N THR A 123 -17.64 -10.44 -5.38
CA THR A 123 -17.04 -10.12 -4.08
C THR A 123 -18.13 -9.79 -3.07
N ALA A 124 -19.14 -9.00 -3.46
CA ALA A 124 -20.25 -8.62 -2.61
C ALA A 124 -21.07 -9.82 -2.14
N LYS A 125 -21.30 -10.79 -3.04
CA LYS A 125 -21.99 -12.04 -2.68
C LYS A 125 -21.26 -12.75 -1.54
N ASP A 126 -19.95 -12.91 -1.66
CA ASP A 126 -19.14 -13.59 -0.66
C ASP A 126 -19.14 -12.83 0.70
N LEU A 127 -18.98 -11.51 0.67
CA LEU A 127 -19.00 -10.69 1.88
C LEU A 127 -20.36 -10.80 2.62
N LYS A 128 -21.48 -10.69 1.88
CA LYS A 128 -22.84 -10.78 2.43
C LYS A 128 -23.17 -12.15 3.00
N GLU A 129 -22.71 -13.23 2.33
CA GLU A 129 -22.87 -14.61 2.84
C GLU A 129 -22.15 -14.83 4.17
N HIS A 130 -21.15 -13.99 4.49
CA HIS A 130 -20.42 -14.02 5.77
C HIS A 130 -20.76 -12.87 6.71
N GLY A 131 -21.93 -12.22 6.51
CA GLY A 131 -22.46 -11.21 7.42
C GLY A 131 -21.83 -9.81 7.30
N ILE A 132 -20.99 -9.56 6.26
CA ILE A 132 -20.38 -8.25 6.04
C ILE A 132 -21.25 -7.48 5.05
N SER A 133 -21.75 -6.32 5.47
CA SER A 133 -22.61 -5.46 4.66
C SER A 133 -21.79 -4.68 3.63
N CYS A 134 -22.24 -4.64 2.38
CA CYS A 134 -21.62 -3.82 1.35
C CYS A 134 -22.60 -3.39 0.27
N GLU A 135 -22.36 -2.24 -0.32
CA GLU A 135 -23.03 -1.77 -1.53
C GLU A 135 -22.53 -2.56 -2.74
N VAL A 136 -23.44 -3.03 -3.60
CA VAL A 136 -23.06 -3.75 -4.82
C VAL A 136 -22.85 -2.76 -5.95
N VAL A 137 -21.70 -2.83 -6.61
CA VAL A 137 -21.41 -2.06 -7.82
C VAL A 137 -21.61 -2.97 -9.00
N GLU A 138 -22.78 -2.88 -9.62
CA GLU A 138 -23.06 -3.55 -10.87
C GLU A 138 -22.49 -2.75 -12.05
N ASP A 139 -22.18 -3.42 -13.14
CA ASP A 139 -21.75 -2.80 -14.41
C ASP A 139 -20.50 -1.91 -14.34
N PHE A 140 -19.46 -2.48 -13.78
CA PHE A 140 -18.16 -1.84 -13.62
C PHE A 140 -17.48 -1.40 -14.94
N GLY A 141 -17.91 -1.93 -16.07
CA GLY A 141 -17.32 -1.69 -17.39
C GLY A 141 -17.91 -0.50 -18.14
N GLU A 142 -19.17 -0.19 -17.92
CA GLU A 142 -19.93 0.80 -18.71
C GLU A 142 -20.21 2.11 -17.98
N HIS A 143 -20.23 2.09 -16.64
CA HIS A 143 -20.60 3.24 -15.81
C HIS A 143 -19.46 3.74 -14.91
N MET A 144 -18.22 3.74 -15.40
CA MET A 144 -17.06 4.24 -14.61
C MET A 144 -17.22 5.72 -14.21
N GLU A 145 -18.03 6.49 -14.94
CA GLU A 145 -18.32 7.89 -14.60
C GLU A 145 -19.07 8.04 -13.27
N THR A 146 -19.88 7.06 -12.89
CA THR A 146 -20.61 7.09 -11.61
C THR A 146 -19.68 6.91 -10.39
N LEU A 147 -18.52 6.29 -10.59
CA LEU A 147 -17.54 6.13 -9.53
C LEU A 147 -16.89 7.46 -9.10
N HIS A 148 -16.80 8.43 -10.01
CA HIS A 148 -16.27 9.77 -9.67
C HIS A 148 -17.08 10.46 -8.56
N GLN A 149 -18.39 10.24 -8.53
CA GLN A 149 -19.29 10.84 -7.56
C GLN A 149 -19.47 9.98 -6.30
N ALA A 150 -18.95 8.74 -6.30
CA ALA A 150 -19.18 7.80 -5.23
C ALA A 150 -18.38 8.07 -3.94
N GLY A 151 -17.38 8.96 -3.96
CA GLY A 151 -16.54 9.25 -2.79
C GLY A 151 -15.61 8.08 -2.42
N ILE A 152 -15.05 7.41 -3.44
CA ILE A 152 -14.14 6.28 -3.24
C ILE A 152 -12.80 6.79 -2.70
N ALA A 153 -12.44 6.34 -1.51
CA ALA A 153 -11.18 6.64 -0.84
C ALA A 153 -10.08 5.63 -1.14
N LEU A 154 -10.47 4.37 -1.36
CA LEU A 154 -9.55 3.25 -1.57
C LEU A 154 -10.17 2.22 -2.51
N VAL A 155 -9.35 1.69 -3.40
CA VAL A 155 -9.68 0.51 -4.22
C VAL A 155 -8.80 -0.65 -3.80
N ILE A 156 -9.42 -1.81 -3.54
CA ILE A 156 -8.76 -3.09 -3.30
C ILE A 156 -9.06 -3.97 -4.51
N ASN A 157 -8.06 -4.20 -5.35
CA ASN A 157 -8.24 -5.00 -6.55
C ASN A 157 -7.12 -6.01 -6.74
N THR A 158 -7.35 -7.27 -6.38
CA THR A 158 -6.37 -8.33 -6.64
C THR A 158 -6.52 -8.89 -8.04
N ALA A 159 -5.38 -9.09 -8.71
CA ALA A 159 -5.36 -9.52 -10.09
C ALA A 159 -5.82 -10.99 -10.23
N THR A 160 -6.68 -11.25 -11.22
CA THR A 160 -6.95 -12.61 -11.71
C THR A 160 -5.88 -12.99 -12.74
N HIS A 161 -5.58 -14.28 -12.87
CA HIS A 161 -4.59 -14.76 -13.85
C HIS A 161 -4.88 -14.25 -15.28
N GLY A 162 -3.84 -13.76 -15.94
CA GLY A 162 -3.83 -13.27 -17.31
C GLY A 162 -4.04 -11.75 -17.45
N ARG A 163 -3.12 -11.12 -18.18
CA ARG A 163 -3.17 -9.70 -18.53
C ARG A 163 -4.09 -9.48 -19.74
N ARG A 164 -5.35 -9.17 -19.50
CA ARG A 164 -6.32 -8.81 -20.56
C ARG A 164 -6.88 -7.41 -20.27
N PRO A 165 -6.58 -6.41 -21.13
CA PRO A 165 -7.04 -5.02 -20.94
C PRO A 165 -8.56 -4.86 -20.89
N GLU A 166 -9.30 -5.79 -21.51
CA GLU A 166 -10.77 -5.76 -21.53
C GLU A 166 -11.41 -6.12 -20.20
N ARG A 167 -10.65 -6.72 -19.27
CA ARG A 167 -11.19 -7.16 -17.99
C ARG A 167 -11.49 -5.97 -17.07
N ALA A 168 -12.59 -6.07 -16.35
CA ALA A 168 -13.07 -5.07 -15.41
C ALA A 168 -11.99 -4.66 -14.38
N GLY A 169 -11.20 -5.61 -13.86
CA GLY A 169 -10.13 -5.33 -12.92
C GLY A 169 -9.00 -4.46 -13.50
N PHE A 170 -8.63 -4.63 -14.78
CA PHE A 170 -7.66 -3.75 -15.43
C PHE A 170 -8.23 -2.33 -15.57
N LYS A 171 -9.45 -2.21 -16.05
CA LYS A 171 -10.14 -0.92 -16.18
C LYS A 171 -10.24 -0.19 -14.84
N LEU A 172 -10.55 -0.92 -13.76
CA LEU A 172 -10.63 -0.36 -12.41
C LEU A 172 -9.29 0.20 -11.94
N ARG A 173 -8.22 -0.57 -12.05
CA ARG A 173 -6.89 -0.11 -11.67
C ARG A 173 -6.48 1.11 -12.49
N ARG A 174 -6.77 1.12 -13.78
CA ARG A 174 -6.47 2.25 -14.65
C ARG A 174 -7.27 3.49 -14.26
N TRP A 175 -8.59 3.33 -14.05
CA TRP A 175 -9.45 4.39 -13.54
C TRP A 175 -8.93 4.98 -12.22
N SER A 176 -8.51 4.12 -11.29
CA SER A 176 -7.98 4.58 -10.00
C SER A 176 -6.77 5.50 -10.17
N VAL A 177 -5.83 5.13 -11.04
CA VAL A 177 -4.65 5.95 -11.34
C VAL A 177 -5.03 7.28 -11.96
N GLU A 178 -5.89 7.26 -12.98
CA GLU A 178 -6.33 8.46 -13.71
C GLU A 178 -7.09 9.45 -12.83
N ASN A 179 -7.78 8.93 -11.81
CA ASN A 179 -8.54 9.74 -10.85
C ASN A 179 -7.78 10.00 -9.54
N GLY A 180 -6.55 9.56 -9.45
CA GLY A 180 -5.72 9.74 -8.26
C GLY A 180 -6.30 9.07 -7.02
N VAL A 181 -7.03 7.96 -7.18
CA VAL A 181 -7.54 7.13 -6.09
C VAL A 181 -6.52 6.05 -5.76
N THR A 182 -6.21 5.87 -4.49
CA THR A 182 -5.30 4.82 -4.04
C THR A 182 -5.85 3.45 -4.42
N CYS A 183 -5.06 2.65 -5.15
CA CYS A 183 -5.41 1.30 -5.55
C CYS A 183 -4.37 0.29 -5.07
N LEU A 184 -4.77 -0.63 -4.22
CA LEU A 184 -3.91 -1.69 -3.69
C LEU A 184 -4.24 -3.02 -4.38
N THR A 185 -3.19 -3.72 -4.84
CA THR A 185 -3.30 -4.95 -5.61
C THR A 185 -2.85 -6.21 -4.87
N SER A 186 -2.45 -6.07 -3.59
CA SER A 186 -2.06 -7.15 -2.68
C SER A 186 -2.75 -6.97 -1.34
N LEU A 187 -3.32 -8.03 -0.78
CA LEU A 187 -3.95 -8.02 0.53
C LEU A 187 -2.95 -7.81 1.66
N ASP A 188 -1.70 -8.25 1.52
CA ASP A 188 -0.64 -7.90 2.48
C ASP A 188 -0.47 -6.39 2.62
N THR A 189 -0.48 -5.67 1.49
CA THR A 189 -0.40 -4.20 1.50
C THR A 189 -1.66 -3.57 2.08
N VAL A 190 -2.84 -4.14 1.81
CA VAL A 190 -4.12 -3.71 2.40
C VAL A 190 -4.10 -3.88 3.92
N ARG A 191 -3.61 -5.00 4.42
CA ARG A 191 -3.42 -5.28 5.85
C ARG A 191 -2.44 -4.29 6.49
N ALA A 192 -1.32 -4.04 5.84
CA ALA A 192 -0.32 -3.08 6.30
C ALA A 192 -0.88 -1.66 6.37
N LEU A 193 -1.68 -1.26 5.38
CA LEU A 193 -2.34 0.05 5.38
C LEU A 193 -3.40 0.14 6.49
N LEU A 194 -4.24 -0.89 6.68
CA LEU A 194 -5.23 -0.93 7.75
C LEU A 194 -4.57 -0.75 9.12
N PHE A 195 -3.49 -1.48 9.38
CA PHE A 195 -2.72 -1.37 10.62
C PHE A 195 -2.15 0.05 10.83
N ALA A 196 -1.61 0.65 9.79
CA ALA A 196 -1.05 2.01 9.84
C ALA A 196 -2.15 3.07 10.07
N LEU A 197 -3.30 2.95 9.39
CA LEU A 197 -4.45 3.84 9.54
C LEU A 197 -5.03 3.78 10.97
N HIS A 198 -5.21 2.58 11.52
CA HIS A 198 -5.71 2.39 12.87
C HIS A 198 -4.84 3.15 13.89
N SER A 199 -3.52 2.96 13.81
CA SER A 199 -2.58 3.67 14.70
C SER A 199 -2.60 5.19 14.50
N ALA A 200 -2.64 5.65 13.24
CA ALA A 200 -2.65 7.08 12.94
C ALA A 200 -3.95 7.77 13.40
N MET A 201 -5.10 7.07 13.33
CA MET A 201 -6.38 7.60 13.80
C MET A 201 -6.47 7.64 15.33
N GLU A 202 -5.87 6.67 16.02
CA GLU A 202 -5.84 6.65 17.50
C GLU A 202 -4.85 7.66 18.09
N LYS A 203 -3.63 7.72 17.56
CA LYS A 203 -2.50 8.44 18.20
C LYS A 203 -2.06 9.69 17.45
N GLY A 204 -2.52 9.85 16.19
CA GLY A 204 -1.93 10.82 15.28
C GLY A 204 -0.53 10.38 14.80
N PHE A 205 0.21 11.30 14.21
CA PHE A 205 1.61 11.11 13.83
C PHE A 205 2.39 12.42 13.98
N ASP A 206 3.68 12.32 14.21
CA ASP A 206 4.56 13.47 14.42
C ASP A 206 5.67 13.55 13.36
N VAL A 207 6.23 14.72 13.19
CA VAL A 207 7.34 14.98 12.25
C VAL A 207 8.66 14.88 13.01
N VAL A 208 9.57 14.07 12.50
CA VAL A 208 10.90 13.85 13.08
C VAL A 208 11.95 14.61 12.28
N ASP A 209 12.74 15.43 12.96
CA ASP A 209 13.88 16.11 12.36
C ASP A 209 15.05 15.11 12.17
N LEU A 210 15.32 14.76 10.93
CA LEU A 210 16.36 13.79 10.57
C LEU A 210 17.77 14.23 10.98
N ALA A 211 18.00 15.53 11.16
CA ALA A 211 19.30 16.05 11.63
C ALA A 211 19.53 15.81 13.12
N LYS A 212 18.50 15.45 13.88
CA LYS A 212 18.56 15.20 15.33
C LYS A 212 18.53 13.71 15.69
N ILE A 213 18.64 12.85 14.69
CA ILE A 213 18.58 11.40 14.85
C ILE A 213 19.98 10.78 14.81
#